data_343e065b747b4eec2b268763e1bef32a
#
_entry.id   343e065b747b4eec2b268763e1bef32a
#
_cell.length_a   1.000
_cell.length_b   1.000
_cell.length_c   1.000
_cell.angle_alpha   90.00
_cell.angle_beta   90.00
_cell.angle_gamma   90.00
#
_symmetry.space_group_name_H-M   'P 1'
#
loop_
_entity.id
_entity.type
_entity.pdbx_description
1 polymer ?
#
loop_
_entity_poly.entity_id
_entity_poly.type
_entity_poly.pdbx_seq_one_letter_code
_entity_poly.pdbx_strand_id
1 'polypeptide(L)' 'EMSTTSTDSMITSNILSIQLNEQREENQRLQARVDELEALLDEQTKPADKGE' A
#
# COMPACT_ATOMS: atom_id res chain seq x y z
N GLU A 1 -31.28 -1.33 22.54
CA GLU A 1 -30.63 -2.27 21.89
C GLU A 1 -30.18 -1.85 20.57
N MET A 2 -31.03 -1.30 19.75
CA MET A 2 -30.65 -0.82 18.46
C MET A 2 -29.55 0.21 18.58
N SER A 3 -29.67 1.11 19.53
CA SER A 3 -28.65 2.15 19.62
C SER A 3 -27.31 1.55 20.06
N THR A 4 -27.34 0.55 20.91
CA THR A 4 -26.11 -0.11 21.32
C THR A 4 -25.45 -0.79 20.12
N THR A 5 -26.26 -1.48 19.32
CA THR A 5 -25.75 -2.14 18.15
C THR A 5 -25.19 -1.12 17.18
N SER A 6 -25.88 0.00 17.01
CA SER A 6 -25.39 1.03 16.12
C SER A 6 -24.06 1.59 16.59
N THR A 7 -23.94 1.80 17.89
CA THR A 7 -22.69 2.33 18.43
C THR A 7 -21.55 1.35 18.18
N ASP A 8 -21.80 0.07 18.42
CA ASP A 8 -20.78 -0.94 18.16
C ASP A 8 -20.40 -0.96 16.68
N SER A 9 -21.41 -0.85 15.83
CA SER A 9 -21.14 -0.84 14.40
C SER A 9 -20.30 0.37 14.01
N MET A 10 -20.60 1.51 14.60
CA MET A 10 -19.84 2.71 14.28
C MET A 10 -18.40 2.59 14.75
N ILE A 11 -18.20 2.04 15.93
CA ILE A 11 -16.86 1.85 16.44
C ILE A 11 -16.09 0.88 15.53
N THR A 12 -16.73 -0.22 15.17
CA THR A 12 -16.12 -1.19 14.29
C THR A 12 -15.78 -0.57 12.95
N SER A 13 -16.71 0.20 12.41
CA SER A 13 -16.48 0.85 11.12
C SER A 13 -15.30 1.82 11.21
N ASN A 14 -15.21 2.56 12.30
CA ASN A 14 -14.10 3.48 12.47
C ASN A 14 -12.77 2.75 12.53
N ILE A 15 -12.74 1.66 13.28
CA ILE A 15 -11.51 0.88 13.38
C ILE A 15 -11.13 0.33 12.03
N LEU A 16 -12.10 -0.20 11.30
CA LEU A 16 -11.82 -0.76 9.98
C LEU A 16 -11.35 0.32 9.02
N SER A 17 -11.92 1.50 9.12
CA SER A 17 -11.50 2.60 8.26
C SER A 17 -10.05 2.98 8.52
N ILE A 18 -9.68 3.03 9.79
CA ILE A 18 -8.31 3.34 10.17
C ILE A 18 -7.36 2.27 9.63
N GLN A 19 -7.74 1.01 9.82
CA GLN A 19 -6.90 -0.08 9.36
C GLN A 19 -6.78 -0.08 7.85
N LEU A 20 -7.88 0.18 7.17
CA LEU A 20 -7.85 0.24 5.71
C LEU A 20 -6.94 1.37 5.24
N ASN A 21 -7.04 2.51 5.89
CA ASN A 21 -6.22 3.64 5.53
C ASN A 21 -4.74 3.33 5.73
N GLU A 22 -4.42 2.69 6.86
CA GLU A 22 -3.06 2.30 7.13
C GLU A 22 -2.55 1.32 6.09
N GLN A 23 -3.42 0.39 5.69
CA GLN A 23 -3.03 -0.59 4.70
C GLN A 23 -2.78 0.07 3.35
N ARG A 24 -3.58 1.06 3.01
CA ARG A 24 -3.40 1.78 1.76
C ARG A 24 -2.09 2.55 1.76
N GLU A 25 -1.76 3.17 2.87
CA GLU A 25 -0.50 3.89 2.96
C GLU A 25 0.66 2.93 2.87
N GLU A 26 0.53 1.80 3.51
CA GLU A 26 1.57 0.78 3.45
C GLU A 26 1.73 0.29 2.03
N ASN A 27 0.62 0.06 1.33
CA ASN A 27 0.68 -0.39 -0.05
C ASN A 27 1.35 0.63 -0.93
N GLN A 28 1.02 1.91 -0.73
CA GLN A 28 1.63 2.95 -1.54
C GLN A 28 3.13 3.02 -1.31
N ARG A 29 3.54 2.88 -0.07
CA ARG A 29 4.97 2.92 0.25
C ARG A 29 5.67 1.72 -0.36
N LEU A 30 5.07 0.56 -0.24
CA LEU A 30 5.66 -0.65 -0.83
C LEU A 30 5.69 -0.56 -2.34
N GLN A 31 4.67 -0.01 -2.94
CA GLN A 31 4.63 0.13 -4.39
C GLN A 31 5.74 1.07 -4.84
N ALA A 32 5.93 2.16 -4.12
CA ALA A 32 7.00 3.09 -4.45
C ALA A 32 8.36 2.39 -4.32
N ARG A 33 8.50 1.56 -3.31
CA ARG A 33 9.74 0.83 -3.12
C ARG A 33 9.96 -0.16 -4.25
N VAL A 34 8.91 -0.85 -4.65
CA VAL A 34 9.01 -1.79 -5.76
C VAL A 34 9.40 -1.05 -7.03
N ASP A 35 8.77 0.08 -7.28
CA ASP A 35 9.09 0.87 -8.46
C ASP A 35 10.55 1.28 -8.47
N GLU A 36 11.02 1.70 -7.31
CA GLU A 36 12.41 2.12 -7.19
C GLU A 36 13.36 0.97 -7.44
N LEU A 37 13.05 -0.18 -6.86
CA LEU A 37 13.90 -1.34 -7.04
C LEU A 37 13.88 -1.83 -8.47
N GLU A 38 12.73 -1.76 -9.11
CA GLU A 38 12.63 -2.16 -10.49
C GLU A 38 13.46 -1.25 -11.37
N ALA A 39 13.45 0.04 -11.07
CA ALA A 39 14.25 0.98 -11.84
C ALA A 39 15.73 0.69 -11.66
N LEU A 40 16.13 0.40 -10.43
CA LEU A 40 17.52 0.08 -10.18
C LEU A 40 17.93 -1.21 -10.87
N LEU A 41 17.07 -2.19 -10.82
CA LEU A 41 17.37 -3.46 -11.46
C LEU A 41 17.46 -3.29 -12.95
N ASP A 42 16.59 -2.49 -13.50
CA ASP A 42 16.59 -2.24 -14.93
C ASP A 42 17.90 -1.60 -15.35
N GLU A 43 18.39 -0.66 -14.55
CA GLU A 43 19.66 -0.03 -14.85
C GLU A 43 20.80 -1.03 -14.81
N GLN A 44 20.78 -1.91 -13.82
CA GLN A 44 21.87 -2.86 -13.67
C GLN A 44 21.85 -3.92 -14.73
N THR A 45 20.66 -4.33 -15.13
CA THR A 45 20.58 -5.37 -16.14
C THR A 45 20.54 -4.80 -17.54
N LYS A 46 20.40 -3.49 -17.65
CA LYS A 46 20.36 -2.87 -18.95
C LYS A 46 21.66 -3.18 -19.67
N PRO A 47 21.60 -3.78 -20.77
CA PRO A 47 22.80 -4.16 -21.41
C PRO A 47 23.42 -2.97 -21.99
N ALA A 48 24.48 -2.86 -21.64
CA ALA A 48 25.18 -1.83 -22.24
C ALA A 48 25.25 -2.03 -23.63
N ASP A 49 25.04 -3.07 -23.87
CA ASP A 49 25.13 -3.32 -25.14
C ASP A 49 24.45 -2.68 -25.96
N LYS A 50 23.99 -2.29 -25.65
CA LYS A 50 23.53 -1.69 -26.30
C LYS A 50 24.34 -1.38 -27.10
N GLY A 51 24.78 -1.47 -27.00
CA GLY A 51 25.50 -1.16 -27.61
C GLY A 51 25.86 -1.82 -28.65
N GLU A 52 25.69 -2.26 -28.91
CA GLU A 52 26.02 -2.75 -29.76
C GLU A 52 25.61 -2.71 -30.31
#